data_8755e6e4c492ec2adf88648dbb6f95f0
#
_entry.id   8755e6e4c492ec2adf88648dbb6f95f0
#
_cell.length_a   1.000
_cell.length_b   1.000
_cell.length_c   1.000
_cell.angle_alpha   90.00
_cell.angle_beta   90.00
_cell.angle_gamma   90.00
#
_symmetry.space_group_name_H-M   'P 1'
#
loop_
_entity.id
_entity.type
_entity.pdbx_description
1 polymer ?
#
loop_
_entity_poly.entity_id
_entity_poly.type
_entity_poly.pdbx_seq_one_letter_code
_entity_poly.pdbx_strand_id
1 'polypeptide(L)'
;RLAREADLVIGIGTRYSDFTTSSRTAFQNPDVRFININIASFDAYKHGSALPVVADARESLKELTALLSTFATTSDYQSKYAKDKSGWDAVVDAAFVDQKRALPSQSEIIHAVQSATDATDTLICAAGSLPGDLHKLWRVRSPLGYHVEYAFSCMGYEIAAGLGAARAGATPIVMVGDGSYLMMHTEIVSAVAEGLKVIFVLIQNHGYASIGHLSESIGSERFGTQYRFRDAASNNFEGGEKLPVDLAANAASLGINVIDIKQTASAIADLHEAVKTAKQSATSTLIHINSDPMLYSPGGEGWWDVPIAPVSNLKSTQDAYAQYKSEITQQRPLLGNGVEDKK
;
A
#
# COMPACT_ATOMS: atom_id res chain seq x y z
N ARG A 1 4.03 -7.68 15.70
CA ARG A 1 4.13 -8.33 17.01
C ARG A 1 3.14 -9.48 17.14
N LEU A 2 1.82 -9.29 16.98
CA LEU A 2 0.82 -10.37 17.12
C LEU A 2 1.12 -11.57 16.20
N ALA A 3 1.42 -11.33 14.91
CA ALA A 3 1.77 -12.39 13.98
C ALA A 3 3.05 -13.13 14.37
N ARG A 4 4.06 -12.39 14.85
CA ARG A 4 5.37 -12.96 15.24
C ARG A 4 5.25 -13.94 16.41
N GLU A 5 4.35 -13.67 17.35
CA GLU A 5 4.17 -14.43 18.58
C GLU A 5 3.01 -15.43 18.51
N ALA A 6 2.28 -15.51 17.38
CA ALA A 6 1.12 -16.37 17.23
C ALA A 6 1.49 -17.86 17.42
N ASP A 7 0.69 -18.58 18.20
CA ASP A 7 0.75 -20.04 18.38
C ASP A 7 -0.12 -20.78 17.35
N LEU A 8 -1.14 -20.10 16.84
CA LEU A 8 -2.03 -20.58 15.79
C LEU A 8 -2.28 -19.48 14.75
N VAL A 9 -2.11 -19.82 13.48
CA VAL A 9 -2.47 -18.98 12.34
C VAL A 9 -3.54 -19.69 11.52
N ILE A 10 -4.68 -19.05 11.33
CA ILE A 10 -5.76 -19.56 10.49
C ILE A 10 -5.79 -18.74 9.20
N GLY A 11 -5.34 -19.33 8.10
CA GLY A 11 -5.34 -18.73 6.77
C GLY A 11 -6.60 -19.11 6.00
N ILE A 12 -7.42 -18.13 5.62
CA ILE A 12 -8.68 -18.37 4.91
C ILE A 12 -8.65 -17.62 3.58
N GLY A 13 -8.65 -18.33 2.47
CA GLY A 13 -8.61 -17.77 1.12
C GLY A 13 -7.33 -16.98 0.80
N THR A 14 -6.30 -17.08 1.64
CA THR A 14 -5.03 -16.39 1.43
C THR A 14 -4.04 -17.25 0.65
N ARG A 15 -3.26 -16.64 -0.24
CA ARG A 15 -2.14 -17.28 -0.92
C ARG A 15 -0.81 -17.12 -0.19
N TYR A 16 -0.78 -16.46 0.96
CA TYR A 16 0.44 -16.17 1.70
C TYR A 16 1.53 -15.51 0.82
N SER A 17 1.16 -14.38 0.20
CA SER A 17 2.10 -13.59 -0.60
C SER A 17 3.20 -12.97 0.29
N ASP A 18 4.23 -12.45 -0.33
CA ASP A 18 5.32 -11.73 0.34
C ASP A 18 4.79 -10.63 1.26
N PHE A 19 3.84 -9.82 0.80
CA PHE A 19 3.24 -8.76 1.61
C PHE A 19 2.51 -9.29 2.84
N THR A 20 1.75 -10.37 2.71
CA THR A 20 1.00 -10.95 3.83
C THR A 20 1.92 -11.57 4.88
N THR A 21 3.09 -12.05 4.48
CA THR A 21 3.99 -12.83 5.33
C THR A 21 5.29 -12.11 5.68
N SER A 22 5.46 -10.84 5.27
CA SER A 22 6.75 -10.14 5.37
C SER A 22 7.88 -11.01 4.83
N SER A 23 7.76 -11.42 3.58
CA SER A 23 8.67 -12.37 2.93
C SER A 23 8.95 -13.62 3.77
N ARG A 24 7.90 -14.20 4.35
CA ARG A 24 7.92 -15.42 5.19
C ARG A 24 8.62 -15.26 6.56
N THR A 25 8.79 -14.02 7.03
CA THR A 25 9.38 -13.74 8.35
C THR A 25 8.35 -13.28 9.40
N ALA A 26 7.08 -13.16 9.04
CA ALA A 26 6.04 -12.66 9.97
C ALA A 26 5.78 -13.56 11.17
N PHE A 27 5.91 -14.89 11.01
CA PHE A 27 5.53 -15.89 12.01
C PHE A 27 6.78 -16.55 12.59
N GLN A 28 7.28 -16.02 13.72
CA GLN A 28 8.58 -16.43 14.30
C GLN A 28 8.47 -17.34 15.52
N ASN A 29 7.25 -17.60 16.03
CA ASN A 29 7.08 -18.59 17.08
C ASN A 29 7.46 -19.99 16.54
N PRO A 30 8.42 -20.72 17.13
CA PRO A 30 8.84 -22.03 16.66
C PRO A 30 7.71 -23.08 16.72
N ASP A 31 6.75 -22.89 17.64
CA ASP A 31 5.65 -23.82 17.86
C ASP A 31 4.37 -23.41 17.09
N VAL A 32 4.45 -22.39 16.22
CA VAL A 32 3.30 -21.93 15.45
C VAL A 32 2.71 -23.03 14.58
N ARG A 33 1.41 -23.24 14.67
CA ARG A 33 0.64 -24.15 13.82
C ARG A 33 -0.19 -23.38 12.82
N PHE A 34 -0.38 -23.95 11.63
CA PHE A 34 -1.19 -23.37 10.58
C PHE A 34 -2.41 -24.24 10.29
N ILE A 35 -3.58 -23.61 10.19
CA ILE A 35 -4.80 -24.18 9.62
C ILE A 35 -5.10 -23.35 8.37
N ASN A 36 -5.04 -23.98 7.20
CA ASN A 36 -5.24 -23.25 5.95
C ASN A 36 -6.48 -23.76 5.22
N ILE A 37 -7.43 -22.88 5.00
CA ILE A 37 -8.66 -23.13 4.23
C ILE A 37 -8.50 -22.41 2.88
N ASN A 38 -8.36 -23.17 1.81
CA ASN A 38 -8.19 -22.60 0.47
C ASN A 38 -8.72 -23.56 -0.61
N ILE A 39 -9.33 -23.00 -1.66
CA ILE A 39 -9.79 -23.79 -2.82
C ILE A 39 -8.61 -24.32 -3.64
N ALA A 40 -7.45 -23.62 -3.61
CA ALA A 40 -6.22 -24.07 -4.21
C ALA A 40 -5.44 -24.96 -3.23
N SER A 41 -5.22 -26.22 -3.58
CA SER A 41 -4.48 -27.16 -2.73
C SER A 41 -3.08 -26.68 -2.41
N PHE A 42 -2.36 -26.10 -3.39
CA PHE A 42 -1.03 -25.55 -3.16
C PHE A 42 -0.99 -24.53 -2.00
N ASP A 43 -1.97 -23.61 -1.98
CA ASP A 43 -2.04 -22.60 -0.91
C ASP A 43 -2.48 -23.19 0.44
N ALA A 44 -3.33 -24.21 0.42
CA ALA A 44 -3.76 -24.91 1.63
C ALA A 44 -2.58 -25.62 2.34
N TYR A 45 -1.58 -26.10 1.59
CA TYR A 45 -0.42 -26.80 2.17
C TYR A 45 0.75 -25.92 2.56
N LYS A 46 0.68 -24.59 2.33
CA LYS A 46 1.78 -23.67 2.67
C LYS A 46 2.08 -23.62 4.17
N HIS A 47 3.34 -23.28 4.50
CA HIS A 47 3.88 -23.14 5.84
C HIS A 47 3.77 -24.38 6.73
N GLY A 48 3.76 -25.57 6.12
CA GLY A 48 3.62 -26.83 6.87
C GLY A 48 2.31 -26.93 7.61
N SER A 49 1.21 -26.61 6.93
CA SER A 49 -0.13 -26.59 7.53
C SER A 49 -0.44 -27.88 8.29
N ALA A 50 -0.72 -27.76 9.59
CA ALA A 50 -1.13 -28.88 10.43
C ALA A 50 -2.52 -29.42 10.03
N LEU A 51 -3.36 -28.56 9.44
CA LEU A 51 -4.68 -28.93 8.94
C LEU A 51 -4.94 -28.16 7.61
N PRO A 52 -4.51 -28.71 6.48
CA PRO A 52 -4.88 -28.17 5.19
C PRO A 52 -6.32 -28.56 4.84
N VAL A 53 -7.17 -27.58 4.56
CA VAL A 53 -8.56 -27.78 4.17
C VAL A 53 -8.74 -27.26 2.75
N VAL A 54 -8.83 -28.16 1.78
CA VAL A 54 -9.09 -27.80 0.39
C VAL A 54 -10.59 -27.68 0.20
N ALA A 55 -11.11 -26.45 0.38
CA ALA A 55 -12.54 -26.17 0.34
C ALA A 55 -12.80 -24.69 0.04
N ASP A 56 -14.06 -24.41 -0.33
CA ASP A 56 -14.55 -23.04 -0.48
C ASP A 56 -14.57 -22.32 0.87
N ALA A 57 -14.02 -21.10 0.91
CA ALA A 57 -13.89 -20.31 2.14
C ALA A 57 -15.26 -19.94 2.74
N ARG A 58 -16.27 -19.64 1.92
CA ARG A 58 -17.61 -19.26 2.37
C ARG A 58 -18.32 -20.43 3.04
N GLU A 59 -18.28 -21.61 2.44
CA GLU A 59 -18.94 -22.80 2.98
C GLU A 59 -18.21 -23.27 4.26
N SER A 60 -16.87 -23.25 4.26
CA SER A 60 -16.08 -23.56 5.45
C SER A 60 -16.35 -22.61 6.61
N LEU A 61 -16.47 -21.31 6.35
CA LEU A 61 -16.78 -20.31 7.38
C LEU A 61 -18.17 -20.50 7.98
N LYS A 62 -19.18 -20.92 7.18
CA LYS A 62 -20.52 -21.23 7.70
C LYS A 62 -20.47 -22.36 8.73
N GLU A 63 -19.80 -23.46 8.38
CA GLU A 63 -19.66 -24.62 9.28
C GLU A 63 -18.81 -24.27 10.52
N LEU A 64 -17.67 -23.61 10.31
CA LEU A 64 -16.78 -23.21 11.40
C LEU A 64 -17.48 -22.29 12.41
N THR A 65 -18.27 -21.32 11.92
CA THR A 65 -19.04 -20.41 12.78
C THR A 65 -20.04 -21.16 13.66
N ALA A 66 -20.70 -22.16 13.11
CA ALA A 66 -21.65 -22.99 13.87
C ALA A 66 -20.92 -23.82 14.95
N LEU A 67 -19.78 -24.43 14.59
CA LEU A 67 -18.98 -25.25 15.52
C LEU A 67 -18.33 -24.42 16.64
N LEU A 68 -17.97 -23.18 16.37
CA LEU A 68 -17.29 -22.27 17.32
C LEU A 68 -18.25 -21.31 18.04
N SER A 69 -19.55 -21.56 18.01
CA SER A 69 -20.56 -20.66 18.57
C SER A 69 -20.37 -20.33 20.06
N THR A 70 -19.70 -21.21 20.83
CA THR A 70 -19.38 -21.02 22.25
C THR A 70 -17.91 -20.73 22.53
N PHE A 71 -17.08 -20.66 21.47
CA PHE A 71 -15.65 -20.39 21.63
C PHE A 71 -15.41 -18.91 21.93
N ALA A 72 -14.54 -18.66 22.89
CA ALA A 72 -14.01 -17.32 23.17
C ALA A 72 -12.50 -17.41 23.45
N THR A 73 -11.77 -16.39 23.02
CA THR A 73 -10.36 -16.23 23.37
C THR A 73 -10.21 -15.89 24.86
N THR A 74 -9.05 -16.19 25.43
CA THR A 74 -8.75 -15.85 26.83
C THR A 74 -8.75 -14.33 27.06
N SER A 75 -9.04 -13.91 28.30
CA SER A 75 -8.99 -12.50 28.72
C SER A 75 -7.60 -11.88 28.49
N ASP A 76 -6.54 -12.66 28.71
CA ASP A 76 -5.16 -12.22 28.55
C ASP A 76 -4.84 -11.95 27.08
N TYR A 77 -5.28 -12.82 26.17
CA TYR A 77 -5.14 -12.58 24.72
C TYR A 77 -5.91 -11.33 24.28
N GLN A 78 -7.15 -11.16 24.75
CA GLN A 78 -7.95 -9.97 24.43
C GLN A 78 -7.30 -8.69 24.94
N SER A 79 -6.76 -8.71 26.15
CA SER A 79 -6.05 -7.57 26.76
C SER A 79 -4.77 -7.23 25.98
N LYS A 80 -4.00 -8.24 25.59
CA LYS A 80 -2.79 -8.07 24.78
C LYS A 80 -3.14 -7.47 23.41
N TYR A 81 -4.14 -8.02 22.72
CA TYR A 81 -4.61 -7.50 21.44
C TYR A 81 -5.04 -6.04 21.55
N ALA A 82 -5.87 -5.71 22.55
CA ALA A 82 -6.35 -4.34 22.74
C ALA A 82 -5.18 -3.34 22.98
N LYS A 83 -4.19 -3.73 23.78
CA LYS A 83 -3.00 -2.93 24.05
C LYS A 83 -2.16 -2.71 22.76
N ASP A 84 -1.87 -3.77 22.02
CA ASP A 84 -1.05 -3.70 20.80
C ASP A 84 -1.77 -2.88 19.72
N LYS A 85 -3.10 -3.07 19.59
CA LYS A 85 -3.92 -2.26 18.68
C LYS A 85 -3.92 -0.79 19.06
N SER A 86 -4.15 -0.45 20.31
CA SER A 86 -4.15 0.92 20.79
C SER A 86 -2.78 1.60 20.58
N GLY A 87 -1.69 0.85 20.79
CA GLY A 87 -0.35 1.34 20.50
C GLY A 87 -0.15 1.68 19.02
N TRP A 88 -0.65 0.84 18.12
CA TRP A 88 -0.60 1.11 16.69
C TRP A 88 -1.51 2.29 16.30
N ASP A 89 -2.72 2.35 16.83
CA ASP A 89 -3.65 3.47 16.57
C ASP A 89 -3.01 4.81 16.96
N ALA A 90 -2.28 4.87 18.07
CA ALA A 90 -1.55 6.08 18.48
C ALA A 90 -0.44 6.48 17.49
N VAL A 91 0.28 5.51 16.93
CA VAL A 91 1.28 5.76 15.87
C VAL A 91 0.63 6.33 14.61
N VAL A 92 -0.51 5.77 14.21
CA VAL A 92 -1.28 6.26 13.06
C VAL A 92 -1.80 7.67 13.31
N ASP A 93 -2.38 7.93 14.48
CA ASP A 93 -2.90 9.25 14.84
C ASP A 93 -1.79 10.32 14.84
N ALA A 94 -0.60 9.97 15.32
CA ALA A 94 0.56 10.86 15.27
C ALA A 94 1.02 11.16 13.84
N ALA A 95 0.96 10.18 12.94
CA ALA A 95 1.31 10.36 11.53
C ALA A 95 0.29 11.21 10.75
N PHE A 96 -0.92 11.34 11.28
CA PHE A 96 -2.01 12.11 10.67
C PHE A 96 -2.00 13.59 11.04
N VAL A 97 -1.17 14.00 11.99
CA VAL A 97 -1.10 15.39 12.43
C VAL A 97 -0.55 16.28 11.33
N ASP A 98 -1.36 17.23 10.88
CA ASP A 98 -0.95 18.24 9.90
C ASP A 98 0.17 19.13 10.47
N GLN A 99 1.37 18.96 9.94
CA GLN A 99 2.58 19.70 10.35
C GLN A 99 2.72 21.05 9.66
N LYS A 100 1.71 21.49 8.90
CA LYS A 100 1.70 22.77 8.19
C LYS A 100 2.87 22.94 7.21
N ARG A 101 3.28 21.85 6.56
CA ARG A 101 4.32 21.86 5.54
C ARG A 101 3.77 22.30 4.19
N ALA A 102 4.58 23.01 3.42
CA ALA A 102 4.26 23.31 2.02
C ALA A 102 4.24 22.05 1.13
N LEU A 103 5.06 21.05 1.49
CA LEU A 103 5.07 19.71 0.91
C LEU A 103 4.74 18.71 2.02
N PRO A 104 3.47 18.29 2.15
CA PRO A 104 3.06 17.35 3.19
C PRO A 104 3.56 15.93 2.91
N SER A 105 3.56 15.11 3.95
CA SER A 105 3.78 13.66 3.84
C SER A 105 2.58 12.96 3.22
N GLN A 106 2.79 11.76 2.67
CA GLN A 106 1.70 10.92 2.18
C GLN A 106 0.70 10.54 3.28
N SER A 107 1.15 10.39 4.54
CA SER A 107 0.27 10.12 5.68
C SER A 107 -0.69 11.26 5.98
N GLU A 108 -0.23 12.51 5.94
CA GLU A 108 -1.07 13.71 6.11
C GLU A 108 -2.11 13.81 4.98
N ILE A 109 -1.70 13.52 3.74
CA ILE A 109 -2.59 13.49 2.56
C ILE A 109 -3.66 12.39 2.72
N ILE A 110 -3.28 11.18 3.09
CA ILE A 110 -4.22 10.07 3.33
C ILE A 110 -5.27 10.46 4.37
N HIS A 111 -4.86 11.09 5.46
CA HIS A 111 -5.79 11.54 6.51
C HIS A 111 -6.75 12.62 6.02
N ALA A 112 -6.27 13.61 5.27
CA ALA A 112 -7.11 14.67 4.71
C ALA A 112 -8.19 14.10 3.79
N VAL A 113 -7.82 13.15 2.92
CA VAL A 113 -8.77 12.45 2.04
C VAL A 113 -9.77 11.64 2.88
N GLN A 114 -9.29 10.82 3.82
CA GLN A 114 -10.15 9.98 4.65
C GLN A 114 -11.17 10.79 5.44
N SER A 115 -10.74 11.90 6.04
CA SER A 115 -11.61 12.75 6.87
C SER A 115 -12.67 13.52 6.06
N ALA A 116 -12.46 13.67 4.75
CA ALA A 116 -13.40 14.31 3.82
C ALA A 116 -14.32 13.31 3.10
N THR A 117 -14.14 12.00 3.30
CA THR A 117 -14.92 10.93 2.66
C THR A 117 -15.97 10.32 3.59
N ASP A 118 -17.00 9.69 3.03
CA ASP A 118 -18.08 9.00 3.75
C ASP A 118 -17.85 7.46 3.75
N ALA A 119 -18.60 6.76 4.59
CA ALA A 119 -18.54 5.29 4.65
C ALA A 119 -19.01 4.59 3.36
N THR A 120 -19.78 5.30 2.53
CA THR A 120 -20.26 4.81 1.23
C THR A 120 -19.29 5.04 0.08
N ASP A 121 -18.25 5.85 0.29
CA ASP A 121 -17.22 6.07 -0.73
C ASP A 121 -16.30 4.84 -0.81
N THR A 122 -15.87 4.51 -2.03
CA THR A 122 -14.92 3.43 -2.27
C THR A 122 -13.56 4.01 -2.60
N LEU A 123 -12.58 3.81 -1.71
CA LEU A 123 -11.19 4.12 -2.01
C LEU A 123 -10.63 3.10 -3.00
N ILE A 124 -9.91 3.58 -4.02
CA ILE A 124 -9.25 2.74 -5.02
C ILE A 124 -7.78 3.11 -5.10
N CYS A 125 -6.92 2.10 -5.04
CA CYS A 125 -5.46 2.22 -5.26
C CYS A 125 -4.92 0.94 -5.91
N ALA A 126 -3.67 0.96 -6.38
CA ALA A 126 -3.03 -0.23 -6.94
C ALA A 126 -1.53 -0.31 -6.67
N ALA A 127 -0.73 0.69 -7.07
CA ALA A 127 0.72 0.55 -7.12
C ALA A 127 1.48 1.69 -6.43
N GLY A 128 2.79 1.51 -6.27
CA GLY A 128 3.68 2.46 -5.62
C GLY A 128 3.68 2.33 -4.10
N SER A 129 3.95 3.42 -3.38
CA SER A 129 3.90 3.48 -1.91
C SER A 129 2.48 3.51 -1.35
N LEU A 130 1.52 4.01 -2.14
CA LEU A 130 0.13 4.21 -1.70
C LEU A 130 -0.54 2.95 -1.15
N PRO A 131 -0.55 1.79 -1.82
CA PRO A 131 -1.20 0.60 -1.27
C PRO A 131 -0.58 0.16 0.07
N GLY A 132 0.74 0.19 0.19
CA GLY A 132 1.43 -0.14 1.45
C GLY A 132 1.09 0.81 2.59
N ASP A 133 1.02 2.10 2.32
CA ASP A 133 0.67 3.12 3.31
C ASP A 133 -0.82 3.09 3.64
N LEU A 134 -1.69 2.94 2.65
CA LEU A 134 -3.14 2.82 2.87
C LEU A 134 -3.50 1.58 3.70
N HIS A 135 -2.81 0.44 3.49
CA HIS A 135 -2.99 -0.75 4.34
C HIS A 135 -2.67 -0.51 5.81
N LYS A 136 -1.70 0.35 6.09
CA LYS A 136 -1.29 0.70 7.46
C LYS A 136 -2.18 1.76 8.08
N LEU A 137 -2.65 2.72 7.29
CA LEU A 137 -3.19 3.99 7.76
C LEU A 137 -4.70 4.13 7.52
N TRP A 138 -5.23 3.62 6.39
CA TRP A 138 -6.65 3.81 6.06
C TRP A 138 -7.56 3.00 6.97
N ARG A 139 -8.51 3.67 7.61
CA ARG A 139 -9.51 3.04 8.47
C ARG A 139 -10.76 2.76 7.68
N VAL A 140 -10.90 1.53 7.18
CA VAL A 140 -12.06 1.07 6.40
C VAL A 140 -13.33 1.15 7.24
N ARG A 141 -14.40 1.71 6.67
CA ARG A 141 -15.67 1.95 7.36
C ARG A 141 -16.83 1.11 6.82
N SER A 142 -16.64 0.44 5.69
CA SER A 142 -17.64 -0.45 5.09
C SER A 142 -16.96 -1.58 4.32
N PRO A 143 -17.64 -2.73 4.06
CA PRO A 143 -17.06 -3.86 3.33
C PRO A 143 -16.58 -3.52 1.91
N LEU A 144 -17.20 -2.53 1.24
CA LEU A 144 -16.83 -2.07 -0.10
C LEU A 144 -16.05 -0.74 -0.08
N GLY A 145 -15.64 -0.27 1.09
CA GLY A 145 -14.98 1.01 1.28
C GLY A 145 -13.51 1.06 0.85
N TYR A 146 -12.93 -0.07 0.40
CA TYR A 146 -11.53 -0.16 -0.02
C TYR A 146 -11.36 -1.19 -1.12
N HIS A 147 -10.76 -0.78 -2.23
CA HIS A 147 -10.41 -1.65 -3.34
C HIS A 147 -8.93 -1.46 -3.72
N VAL A 148 -8.21 -2.55 -3.81
CA VAL A 148 -6.80 -2.56 -4.23
C VAL A 148 -6.53 -3.68 -5.20
N GLU A 149 -5.80 -3.38 -6.28
CA GLU A 149 -5.20 -4.41 -7.12
C GLU A 149 -3.89 -4.86 -6.45
N TYR A 150 -3.90 -6.06 -5.92
CA TYR A 150 -2.78 -6.57 -5.12
C TYR A 150 -2.05 -7.75 -5.77
N ALA A 151 -2.62 -8.35 -6.79
CA ALA A 151 -2.04 -9.56 -7.37
C ALA A 151 -0.72 -9.26 -8.10
N PHE A 152 -0.68 -8.15 -8.84
CA PHE A 152 0.46 -7.77 -9.67
C PHE A 152 0.91 -6.33 -9.44
N SER A 153 0.20 -5.56 -8.63
CA SER A 153 0.47 -4.13 -8.36
C SER A 153 0.62 -3.31 -9.64
N CYS A 154 -0.34 -3.46 -10.56
CA CYS A 154 -0.29 -2.84 -11.88
C CYS A 154 -0.40 -1.32 -11.78
N MET A 155 0.66 -0.60 -12.14
CA MET A 155 0.66 0.86 -12.24
C MET A 155 -0.34 1.32 -13.30
N GLY A 156 -1.16 2.32 -12.97
CA GLY A 156 -2.21 2.86 -13.87
C GLY A 156 -3.58 2.19 -13.73
N TYR A 157 -3.65 0.99 -13.14
CA TYR A 157 -4.93 0.30 -12.89
C TYR A 157 -5.94 1.19 -12.14
N GLU A 158 -5.48 2.01 -11.21
CA GLU A 158 -6.30 2.87 -10.35
C GLU A 158 -7.31 3.68 -11.14
N ILE A 159 -6.88 4.25 -12.26
CA ILE A 159 -7.71 5.17 -13.07
C ILE A 159 -8.82 4.39 -13.78
N ALA A 160 -8.48 3.29 -14.45
CA ALA A 160 -9.44 2.43 -15.11
C ALA A 160 -10.40 1.76 -14.10
N ALA A 161 -9.90 1.38 -12.92
CA ALA A 161 -10.73 0.82 -11.85
C ALA A 161 -11.73 1.84 -11.29
N GLY A 162 -11.33 3.12 -11.17
CA GLY A 162 -12.24 4.21 -10.82
C GLY A 162 -13.42 4.32 -11.79
N LEU A 163 -13.13 4.26 -13.08
CA LEU A 163 -14.15 4.22 -14.14
C LEU A 163 -15.08 3.00 -13.99
N GLY A 164 -14.49 1.81 -13.81
CA GLY A 164 -15.28 0.58 -13.62
C GLY A 164 -16.17 0.62 -12.38
N ALA A 165 -15.66 1.14 -11.26
CA ALA A 165 -16.43 1.29 -10.03
C ALA A 165 -17.59 2.30 -10.18
N ALA A 166 -17.37 3.42 -10.87
CA ALA A 166 -18.41 4.40 -11.14
C ALA A 166 -19.53 3.80 -12.02
N ARG A 167 -19.18 3.01 -13.04
CA ARG A 167 -20.15 2.26 -13.87
C ARG A 167 -20.95 1.24 -13.05
N ALA A 168 -20.35 0.68 -12.00
CA ALA A 168 -21.02 -0.23 -11.08
C ALA A 168 -21.87 0.50 -10.03
N GLY A 169 -21.95 1.83 -10.07
CA GLY A 169 -22.78 2.64 -9.15
C GLY A 169 -22.07 3.00 -7.83
N ALA A 170 -20.77 2.78 -7.69
CA ALA A 170 -20.01 3.23 -6.54
C ALA A 170 -19.66 4.73 -6.63
N THR A 171 -19.22 5.30 -5.51
CA THR A 171 -18.61 6.63 -5.46
C THR A 171 -17.09 6.48 -5.28
N PRO A 172 -16.31 6.36 -6.38
CA PRO A 172 -14.90 6.09 -6.30
C PRO A 172 -14.07 7.32 -5.94
N ILE A 173 -13.17 7.14 -4.98
CA ILE A 173 -12.07 8.04 -4.64
C ILE A 173 -10.78 7.32 -5.04
N VAL A 174 -10.19 7.73 -6.14
CA VAL A 174 -8.97 7.12 -6.69
C VAL A 174 -7.76 7.86 -6.13
N MET A 175 -6.91 7.19 -5.37
CA MET A 175 -5.60 7.74 -4.98
C MET A 175 -4.52 7.16 -5.86
N VAL A 176 -3.79 8.02 -6.56
CA VAL A 176 -2.81 7.63 -7.58
C VAL A 176 -1.55 8.48 -7.48
N GLY A 177 -0.37 7.84 -7.56
CA GLY A 177 0.91 8.52 -7.68
C GLY A 177 1.18 8.98 -9.12
N ASP A 178 2.07 9.95 -9.28
CA ASP A 178 2.45 10.51 -10.58
C ASP A 178 2.99 9.48 -11.58
N GLY A 179 3.79 8.50 -11.10
CA GLY A 179 4.28 7.41 -11.94
C GLY A 179 3.16 6.53 -12.49
N SER A 180 2.19 6.14 -11.64
CA SER A 180 1.01 5.36 -12.04
C SER A 180 0.10 6.17 -12.97
N TYR A 181 -0.11 7.44 -12.67
CA TYR A 181 -0.90 8.34 -13.50
C TYR A 181 -0.35 8.39 -14.93
N LEU A 182 0.96 8.58 -15.11
CA LEU A 182 1.59 8.65 -16.43
C LEU A 182 1.49 7.34 -17.24
N MET A 183 1.23 6.20 -16.59
CA MET A 183 1.07 4.93 -17.27
C MET A 183 -0.29 4.80 -17.98
N MET A 184 -1.38 5.37 -17.41
CA MET A 184 -2.72 5.08 -17.91
C MET A 184 -3.73 6.23 -17.72
N HIS A 185 -3.29 7.47 -17.71
CA HIS A 185 -4.13 8.66 -17.55
C HIS A 185 -5.15 8.85 -18.68
N THR A 186 -4.96 8.22 -19.82
CA THR A 186 -5.85 8.33 -20.97
C THR A 186 -7.27 7.86 -20.69
N GLU A 187 -7.48 6.96 -19.71
CA GLU A 187 -8.82 6.51 -19.33
C GLU A 187 -9.68 7.61 -18.67
N ILE A 188 -9.07 8.73 -18.27
CA ILE A 188 -9.81 9.94 -17.87
C ILE A 188 -10.71 10.43 -19.01
N VAL A 189 -10.27 10.32 -20.26
CA VAL A 189 -11.07 10.70 -21.43
C VAL A 189 -12.35 9.85 -21.50
N SER A 190 -12.25 8.56 -21.21
CA SER A 190 -13.41 7.67 -21.16
C SER A 190 -14.39 8.07 -20.06
N ALA A 191 -13.90 8.43 -18.87
CA ALA A 191 -14.72 8.91 -17.77
C ALA A 191 -15.47 10.21 -18.13
N VAL A 192 -14.79 11.15 -18.78
CA VAL A 192 -15.38 12.40 -19.23
C VAL A 192 -16.41 12.14 -20.33
N ALA A 193 -16.09 11.32 -21.33
CA ALA A 193 -16.97 10.99 -22.45
C ALA A 193 -18.28 10.33 -21.99
N GLU A 194 -18.25 9.53 -20.93
CA GLU A 194 -19.42 8.84 -20.38
C GLU A 194 -20.16 9.66 -19.32
N GLY A 195 -19.67 10.85 -18.98
CA GLY A 195 -20.26 11.68 -17.92
C GLY A 195 -20.22 11.03 -16.53
N LEU A 196 -19.26 10.15 -16.29
CA LEU A 196 -19.10 9.47 -15.01
C LEU A 196 -18.51 10.40 -13.95
N LYS A 197 -18.86 10.12 -12.70
CA LYS A 197 -18.31 10.84 -11.55
C LYS A 197 -17.24 10.00 -10.86
N VAL A 198 -15.99 10.42 -10.99
CA VAL A 198 -14.84 9.85 -10.31
C VAL A 198 -14.02 10.98 -9.68
N ILE A 199 -13.58 10.82 -8.45
CA ILE A 199 -12.67 11.76 -7.79
C ILE A 199 -11.28 11.16 -7.81
N PHE A 200 -10.36 11.82 -8.51
CA PHE A 200 -8.95 11.43 -8.55
C PHE A 200 -8.15 12.33 -7.62
N VAL A 201 -7.36 11.74 -6.73
CA VAL A 201 -6.36 12.45 -5.91
C VAL A 201 -4.99 12.04 -6.43
N LEU A 202 -4.39 12.91 -7.23
CA LEU A 202 -3.10 12.73 -7.85
C LEU A 202 -2.01 13.28 -6.93
N ILE A 203 -1.18 12.41 -6.39
CA ILE A 203 -0.08 12.76 -5.49
C ILE A 203 1.21 12.79 -6.32
N GLN A 204 1.78 13.97 -6.51
CA GLN A 204 3.01 14.17 -7.28
C GLN A 204 4.21 14.29 -6.34
N ASN A 205 5.14 13.35 -6.44
CA ASN A 205 6.42 13.38 -5.73
C ASN A 205 7.63 13.50 -6.70
N HIS A 206 7.37 13.79 -7.97
CA HIS A 206 8.31 13.93 -9.08
C HIS A 206 9.13 12.67 -9.37
N GLY A 207 8.46 11.50 -9.37
CA GLY A 207 9.13 10.26 -9.78
C GLY A 207 8.52 9.00 -9.20
N TYR A 208 9.39 8.02 -9.07
CA TYR A 208 9.07 6.70 -8.54
C TYR A 208 9.61 6.58 -7.11
N ALA A 209 9.06 7.39 -6.19
CA ALA A 209 9.59 7.52 -4.82
C ALA A 209 9.64 6.18 -4.06
N SER A 210 8.68 5.27 -4.30
CA SER A 210 8.68 3.92 -3.73
C SER A 210 9.92 3.13 -4.13
N ILE A 211 10.28 3.15 -5.41
CA ILE A 211 11.47 2.44 -5.92
C ILE A 211 12.75 3.11 -5.42
N GLY A 212 12.78 4.46 -5.37
CA GLY A 212 13.90 5.20 -4.82
C GLY A 212 14.15 4.86 -3.34
N HIS A 213 13.08 4.80 -2.53
CA HIS A 213 13.18 4.41 -1.12
C HIS A 213 13.64 2.96 -0.96
N LEU A 214 13.12 2.04 -1.79
CA LEU A 214 13.55 0.65 -1.78
C LEU A 214 15.05 0.53 -2.10
N SER A 215 15.55 1.25 -3.12
CA SER A 215 16.97 1.28 -3.46
C SER A 215 17.83 1.79 -2.30
N GLU A 216 17.43 2.87 -1.63
CA GLU A 216 18.14 3.38 -0.44
C GLU A 216 18.15 2.37 0.71
N SER A 217 17.04 1.66 0.95
CA SER A 217 16.93 0.70 2.05
C SER A 217 17.90 -0.49 1.91
N ILE A 218 18.37 -0.77 0.69
CA ILE A 218 19.36 -1.80 0.39
C ILE A 218 20.77 -1.24 0.15
N GLY A 219 21.02 0.00 0.59
CA GLY A 219 22.32 0.65 0.53
C GLY A 219 22.73 1.16 -0.86
N SER A 220 21.79 1.25 -1.81
CA SER A 220 22.01 1.80 -3.14
C SER A 220 21.55 3.27 -3.22
N GLU A 221 21.75 3.90 -4.36
CA GLU A 221 21.31 5.26 -4.65
C GLU A 221 19.94 5.25 -5.35
N ARG A 222 19.28 6.41 -5.42
CA ARG A 222 17.97 6.57 -6.09
C ARG A 222 18.06 6.69 -7.60
N PHE A 223 19.09 6.18 -8.22
CA PHE A 223 19.36 6.34 -9.65
C PHE A 223 18.13 6.07 -10.53
N GLY A 224 17.81 7.03 -11.42
CA GLY A 224 16.73 6.91 -12.38
C GLY A 224 15.31 6.93 -11.82
N THR A 225 15.11 7.22 -10.53
CA THR A 225 13.79 7.20 -9.87
C THR A 225 13.14 8.59 -9.72
N GLN A 226 13.74 9.63 -10.27
CA GLN A 226 13.21 11.00 -10.26
C GLN A 226 13.10 11.55 -11.67
N TYR A 227 12.12 12.42 -11.91
CA TYR A 227 12.00 13.13 -13.19
C TYR A 227 13.01 14.27 -13.23
N ARG A 228 14.15 14.02 -13.84
CA ARG A 228 15.26 14.99 -13.99
C ARG A 228 15.76 15.03 -15.42
N PHE A 229 16.28 16.18 -15.81
CA PHE A 229 17.08 16.27 -17.02
C PHE A 229 18.38 15.49 -16.82
N ARG A 230 18.87 14.90 -17.89
CA ARG A 230 20.20 14.30 -17.90
C ARG A 230 21.25 15.41 -17.77
N ASP A 231 22.11 15.30 -16.75
CA ASP A 231 23.25 16.20 -16.64
C ASP A 231 24.32 15.82 -17.65
N ALA A 232 24.70 16.80 -18.49
CA ALA A 232 25.68 16.60 -19.58
C ALA A 232 27.11 16.37 -19.05
N ALA A 233 27.44 16.90 -17.86
CA ALA A 233 28.79 16.78 -17.28
C ALA A 233 29.04 15.41 -16.67
N SER A 234 28.11 14.92 -15.86
CA SER A 234 28.19 13.62 -15.21
C SER A 234 27.65 12.49 -16.09
N ASN A 235 26.96 12.81 -17.17
CA ASN A 235 26.28 11.87 -18.07
C ASN A 235 25.27 10.95 -17.35
N ASN A 236 24.68 11.43 -16.24
CA ASN A 236 23.65 10.73 -15.48
C ASN A 236 22.52 11.69 -15.09
N PHE A 237 21.52 11.21 -14.30
CA PHE A 237 20.34 11.99 -13.91
C PHE A 237 20.43 12.56 -12.50
N GLU A 238 21.38 12.13 -11.66
CA GLU A 238 21.41 12.48 -10.24
C GLU A 238 21.67 13.97 -9.98
N GLY A 239 22.53 14.60 -10.77
CA GLY A 239 22.84 16.02 -10.69
C GLY A 239 21.92 16.94 -11.51
N GLY A 240 21.03 16.37 -12.33
CA GLY A 240 20.18 17.12 -13.24
C GLY A 240 19.08 17.93 -12.54
N GLU A 241 18.66 19.02 -13.18
CA GLU A 241 17.49 19.79 -12.75
C GLU A 241 16.21 18.96 -12.87
N LYS A 242 15.22 19.24 -12.02
CA LYS A 242 13.90 18.60 -12.11
C LYS A 242 13.22 18.96 -13.43
N LEU A 243 12.57 17.96 -14.06
CA LEU A 243 11.72 18.21 -15.22
C LEU A 243 10.50 19.06 -14.80
N PRO A 244 10.10 20.03 -15.62
CA PRO A 244 8.91 20.85 -15.37
C PRO A 244 7.63 20.10 -15.75
N VAL A 245 7.37 18.95 -15.12
CA VAL A 245 6.18 18.12 -15.41
C VAL A 245 4.98 18.74 -14.72
N ASP A 246 4.04 19.25 -15.50
CA ASP A 246 2.76 19.81 -15.02
C ASP A 246 1.63 18.81 -15.27
N LEU A 247 1.36 17.99 -14.26
CA LEU A 247 0.33 16.96 -14.34
C LEU A 247 -1.08 17.53 -14.16
N ALA A 248 -1.23 18.68 -13.51
CA ALA A 248 -2.50 19.37 -13.38
C ALA A 248 -2.95 19.91 -14.77
N ALA A 249 -2.05 20.55 -15.51
CA ALA A 249 -2.33 21.01 -16.88
C ALA A 249 -2.57 19.82 -17.84
N ASN A 250 -1.79 18.73 -17.69
CA ASN A 250 -2.02 17.52 -18.48
C ASN A 250 -3.43 16.95 -18.24
N ALA A 251 -3.86 16.80 -16.98
CA ALA A 251 -5.21 16.34 -16.67
C ALA A 251 -6.29 17.27 -17.22
N ALA A 252 -6.13 18.58 -17.07
CA ALA A 252 -7.07 19.58 -17.62
C ALA A 252 -7.22 19.44 -19.14
N SER A 253 -6.14 19.13 -19.85
CA SER A 253 -6.17 18.92 -21.32
C SER A 253 -7.01 17.69 -21.74
N LEU A 254 -7.29 16.77 -20.82
CA LEU A 254 -8.16 15.59 -21.05
C LEU A 254 -9.66 15.91 -20.81
N GLY A 255 -9.99 17.15 -20.44
CA GLY A 255 -11.37 17.61 -20.27
C GLY A 255 -11.96 17.39 -18.85
N ILE A 256 -11.16 16.96 -17.88
CA ILE A 256 -11.59 16.82 -16.50
C ILE A 256 -11.47 18.15 -15.73
N ASN A 257 -12.33 18.36 -14.73
CA ASN A 257 -12.14 19.46 -13.78
C ASN A 257 -10.91 19.22 -12.94
N VAL A 258 -10.07 20.25 -12.73
CA VAL A 258 -8.85 20.13 -11.94
C VAL A 258 -8.86 21.15 -10.80
N ILE A 259 -8.51 20.68 -9.60
CA ILE A 259 -8.22 21.50 -8.42
C ILE A 259 -6.72 21.28 -8.10
N ASP A 260 -5.90 22.30 -8.35
CA ASP A 260 -4.46 22.25 -8.11
C ASP A 260 -4.14 22.86 -6.75
N ILE A 261 -3.75 22.02 -5.77
CA ILE A 261 -3.42 22.43 -4.40
C ILE A 261 -2.05 23.13 -4.39
N LYS A 262 -2.03 24.36 -3.88
CA LYS A 262 -0.80 25.14 -3.81
C LYS A 262 0.13 24.66 -2.71
N GLN A 263 1.43 24.76 -2.94
CA GLN A 263 2.48 24.39 -1.99
C GLN A 263 2.61 25.43 -0.88
N THR A 264 1.71 25.38 0.08
CA THR A 264 1.63 26.32 1.22
C THR A 264 1.40 25.56 2.52
N ALA A 265 1.52 26.24 3.65
CA ALA A 265 1.19 25.66 4.96
C ALA A 265 -0.28 25.24 5.12
N SER A 266 -1.18 25.65 4.23
CA SER A 266 -2.59 25.26 4.21
C SER A 266 -2.88 24.04 3.31
N ALA A 267 -1.88 23.47 2.64
CA ALA A 267 -2.07 22.42 1.61
C ALA A 267 -2.97 21.26 2.07
N ILE A 268 -2.86 20.81 3.32
CA ILE A 268 -3.70 19.74 3.87
C ILE A 268 -5.14 20.20 4.09
N ALA A 269 -5.35 21.39 4.60
CA ALA A 269 -6.69 21.96 4.77
C ALA A 269 -7.36 22.22 3.41
N ASP A 270 -6.59 22.74 2.45
CA ASP A 270 -7.08 23.00 1.08
C ASP A 270 -7.43 21.67 0.37
N LEU A 271 -6.65 20.62 0.56
CA LEU A 271 -6.96 19.28 0.04
C LEU A 271 -8.27 18.73 0.63
N HIS A 272 -8.45 18.83 1.94
CA HIS A 272 -9.68 18.40 2.59
C HIS A 272 -10.91 19.09 1.99
N GLU A 273 -10.89 20.42 1.83
CA GLU A 273 -11.98 21.17 1.21
C GLU A 273 -12.14 20.88 -0.28
N ALA A 274 -11.04 20.60 -1.00
CA ALA A 274 -11.09 20.20 -2.41
C ALA A 274 -11.81 18.85 -2.58
N VAL A 275 -11.57 17.86 -1.71
CA VAL A 275 -12.30 16.58 -1.74
C VAL A 275 -13.79 16.79 -1.50
N LYS A 276 -14.16 17.61 -0.52
CA LYS A 276 -15.58 17.96 -0.28
C LYS A 276 -16.22 18.64 -1.48
N THR A 277 -15.52 19.59 -2.11
CA THR A 277 -15.97 20.28 -3.32
C THR A 277 -16.17 19.29 -4.47
N ALA A 278 -15.21 18.40 -4.69
CA ALA A 278 -15.30 17.36 -5.71
C ALA A 278 -16.47 16.40 -5.46
N LYS A 279 -16.78 16.09 -4.20
CA LYS A 279 -17.96 15.27 -3.83
C LYS A 279 -19.27 15.95 -4.19
N GLN A 280 -19.33 17.26 -4.17
CA GLN A 280 -20.52 18.04 -4.56
C GLN A 280 -20.63 18.25 -6.07
N SER A 281 -19.53 18.11 -6.81
CA SER A 281 -19.52 18.23 -8.28
C SER A 281 -20.37 17.15 -8.93
N ALA A 282 -21.03 17.50 -10.02
CA ALA A 282 -21.77 16.54 -10.85
C ALA A 282 -20.86 15.72 -11.77
N THR A 283 -19.64 16.16 -12.00
CA THR A 283 -18.68 15.56 -12.96
C THR A 283 -17.41 15.12 -12.27
N SER A 284 -16.62 14.32 -12.97
CA SER A 284 -15.30 13.88 -12.50
C SER A 284 -14.38 15.07 -12.20
N THR A 285 -13.61 14.95 -11.12
CA THR A 285 -12.66 15.97 -10.68
C THR A 285 -11.33 15.33 -10.32
N LEU A 286 -10.25 15.91 -10.80
CA LEU A 286 -8.90 15.55 -10.37
C LEU A 286 -8.37 16.62 -9.42
N ILE A 287 -7.94 16.20 -8.24
CA ILE A 287 -7.27 17.02 -7.23
C ILE A 287 -5.79 16.69 -7.29
N HIS A 288 -4.98 17.66 -7.65
CA HIS A 288 -3.52 17.52 -7.73
C HIS A 288 -2.88 18.09 -6.47
N ILE A 289 -1.97 17.34 -5.85
CA ILE A 289 -1.19 17.78 -4.70
C ILE A 289 0.24 17.27 -4.78
N ASN A 290 1.21 18.13 -4.46
CA ASN A 290 2.60 17.73 -4.31
C ASN A 290 2.88 17.20 -2.91
N SER A 291 3.73 16.17 -2.81
CA SER A 291 4.20 15.61 -1.55
C SER A 291 5.72 15.58 -1.45
N ASP A 292 6.23 15.52 -0.24
CA ASP A 292 7.66 15.32 0.00
C ASP A 292 8.01 13.82 -0.16
N PRO A 293 8.87 13.45 -1.13
CA PRO A 293 9.26 12.05 -1.36
C PRO A 293 10.15 11.46 -0.26
N MET A 294 10.62 12.29 0.69
CA MET A 294 11.52 11.88 1.79
C MET A 294 10.79 11.71 3.12
N LEU A 295 9.50 12.05 3.20
CA LEU A 295 8.68 11.89 4.40
C LEU A 295 7.89 10.57 4.31
N TYR A 296 8.44 9.55 4.93
CA TYR A 296 7.85 8.20 4.91
C TYR A 296 6.77 8.01 5.95
N SER A 297 5.80 7.16 5.64
CA SER A 297 4.81 6.69 6.60
C SER A 297 5.46 5.77 7.64
N PRO A 298 4.87 5.66 8.85
CA PRO A 298 5.38 4.77 9.89
C PRO A 298 5.65 3.36 9.38
N GLY A 299 6.83 2.84 9.69
CA GLY A 299 7.22 1.48 9.37
C GLY A 299 6.52 0.46 10.26
N GLY A 300 6.35 -0.75 9.73
CA GLY A 300 6.04 -1.95 10.53
C GLY A 300 7.31 -2.71 10.87
N GLU A 301 7.20 -3.76 11.68
CA GLU A 301 8.32 -4.67 12.02
C GLU A 301 8.53 -5.76 10.92
N GLY A 302 8.15 -5.49 9.68
CA GLY A 302 8.31 -6.41 8.57
C GLY A 302 9.70 -6.32 7.95
N TRP A 303 10.25 -7.47 7.57
CA TRP A 303 11.42 -7.56 6.71
C TRP A 303 10.96 -7.99 5.30
N TRP A 304 11.63 -7.49 4.28
CA TRP A 304 11.30 -7.77 2.89
C TRP A 304 12.49 -8.38 2.18
N ASP A 305 12.28 -9.49 1.51
CA ASP A 305 13.29 -10.17 0.68
C ASP A 305 13.51 -9.38 -0.61
N VAL A 306 14.34 -8.36 -0.49
CA VAL A 306 14.81 -7.57 -1.64
C VAL A 306 16.23 -7.98 -1.92
N PRO A 307 16.48 -8.73 -3.00
CA PRO A 307 17.83 -9.20 -3.34
C PRO A 307 18.81 -8.05 -3.52
N ILE A 308 19.95 -8.14 -2.85
CA ILE A 308 21.02 -7.13 -2.89
C ILE A 308 22.14 -7.65 -3.77
N ALA A 309 22.71 -6.77 -4.61
CA ALA A 309 23.82 -7.14 -5.47
C ALA A 309 25.02 -7.66 -4.65
N PRO A 310 25.49 -8.90 -4.90
CA PRO A 310 26.63 -9.46 -4.17
C PRO A 310 27.94 -8.79 -4.55
N VAL A 311 27.95 -8.10 -5.69
CA VAL A 311 29.10 -7.34 -6.21
C VAL A 311 28.68 -5.88 -6.34
N SER A 312 29.26 -5.01 -5.54
CA SER A 312 29.03 -3.56 -5.57
C SER A 312 30.29 -2.86 -5.08
N ASN A 313 30.60 -1.69 -5.67
CA ASN A 313 31.68 -0.83 -5.21
C ASN A 313 31.26 0.08 -4.07
N LEU A 314 29.95 0.15 -3.77
CA LEU A 314 29.40 0.97 -2.68
C LEU A 314 29.53 0.22 -1.36
N LYS A 315 30.17 0.82 -0.38
CA LYS A 315 30.32 0.23 0.97
C LYS A 315 28.96 0.00 1.62
N SER A 316 28.02 0.92 1.48
CA SER A 316 26.65 0.79 1.99
C SER A 316 25.92 -0.44 1.44
N THR A 317 26.07 -0.73 0.14
CA THR A 317 25.48 -1.93 -0.48
C THR A 317 26.16 -3.22 0.01
N GLN A 318 27.49 -3.19 0.22
CA GLN A 318 28.22 -4.34 0.78
C GLN A 318 27.77 -4.66 2.21
N ASP A 319 27.59 -3.64 3.04
CA ASP A 319 27.10 -3.78 4.41
C ASP A 319 25.66 -4.28 4.44
N ALA A 320 24.78 -3.73 3.60
CA ALA A 320 23.42 -4.19 3.44
C ALA A 320 23.34 -5.66 2.96
N TYR A 321 24.24 -6.08 2.05
CA TYR A 321 24.33 -7.49 1.63
C TYR A 321 24.74 -8.43 2.76
N ALA A 322 25.64 -8.00 3.62
CA ALA A 322 26.05 -8.79 4.80
C ALA A 322 24.87 -8.98 5.77
N GLN A 323 24.09 -7.93 6.01
CA GLN A 323 22.87 -7.99 6.82
C GLN A 323 21.81 -8.88 6.17
N TYR A 324 21.54 -8.70 4.88
CA TYR A 324 20.59 -9.51 4.10
C TYR A 324 20.85 -11.02 4.25
N LYS A 325 22.12 -11.45 4.17
CA LYS A 325 22.47 -12.87 4.35
C LYS A 325 22.14 -13.41 5.74
N SER A 326 22.16 -12.57 6.75
CA SER A 326 21.74 -12.97 8.10
C SER A 326 20.22 -13.06 8.21
N GLU A 327 19.51 -12.09 7.64
CA GLU A 327 18.06 -11.98 7.79
C GLU A 327 17.30 -13.02 6.96
N ILE A 328 17.79 -13.38 5.77
CA ILE A 328 17.17 -14.42 4.93
C ILE A 328 17.08 -15.78 5.63
N THR A 329 17.95 -16.04 6.61
CA THR A 329 17.90 -17.27 7.40
C THR A 329 16.68 -17.37 8.33
N GLN A 330 15.98 -16.27 8.55
CA GLN A 330 14.76 -16.20 9.37
C GLN A 330 13.49 -16.57 8.58
N GLN A 331 13.62 -16.73 7.26
CA GLN A 331 12.48 -17.10 6.43
C GLN A 331 12.02 -18.52 6.75
N ARG A 332 10.72 -18.66 6.95
CA ARG A 332 10.08 -19.98 7.01
C ARG A 332 10.05 -20.64 5.63
N PRO A 333 10.14 -21.97 5.54
CA PRO A 333 9.93 -22.66 4.28
C PRO A 333 8.51 -22.40 3.75
N LEU A 334 8.37 -22.38 2.43
CA LEU A 334 7.06 -22.21 1.80
C LEU A 334 6.19 -23.46 1.98
N LEU A 335 6.78 -24.63 1.85
CA LEU A 335 6.14 -25.94 2.05
C LEU A 335 6.92 -26.72 3.12
N GLY A 336 6.24 -27.60 3.85
CA GLY A 336 6.85 -28.38 4.93
C GLY A 336 7.03 -27.58 6.22
N ASN A 337 7.55 -28.26 7.25
CA ASN A 337 7.69 -27.71 8.61
C ASN A 337 9.06 -27.06 8.87
N GLY A 338 9.96 -27.09 7.90
CA GLY A 338 11.32 -26.52 8.05
C GLY A 338 12.25 -27.28 8.98
N VAL A 339 11.84 -28.45 9.47
CA VAL A 339 12.63 -29.24 10.44
C VAL A 339 13.59 -30.21 9.74
N GLU A 340 13.30 -30.59 8.49
CA GLU A 340 14.07 -31.61 7.78
C GLU A 340 15.20 -31.08 6.88
N ASP A 341 15.21 -29.81 6.53
CA ASP A 341 16.20 -29.22 5.59
C ASP A 341 17.45 -28.64 6.28
N LYS A 342 17.63 -28.90 7.57
CA LYS A 342 18.86 -28.51 8.32
C LYS A 342 19.86 -29.65 8.50
N LYS A 343 19.93 -30.56 7.55
CA LYS A 343 20.96 -31.56 7.52
C LYS A 343 21.98 -31.29 6.42
#